data_b5bf18f95320b5f43b7186c63b35e9ba
#
_entry.id   b5bf18f95320b5f43b7186c63b35e9ba
#
_cell.length_a   1.000
_cell.length_b   1.000
_cell.length_c   1.000
_cell.angle_alpha   90.00
_cell.angle_beta   90.00
_cell.angle_gamma   90.00
#
_symmetry.space_group_name_H-M   'P 1'
#
loop_
_entity.id
_entity.type
_entity.pdbx_description
1 polymer ?
#
loop_
_entity_poly.entity_id
_entity_poly.type
_entity_poly.pdbx_seq_one_letter_code
_entity_poly.pdbx_strand_id
1 'polypeptide(L)'
;MKSILAVATLMALLSLCNLSEKLKPEAKPSPDKPTNASTDRNAVLAELLKIEHEITQASLNGDLSTLATYIADDYSGAGVDGRSQNKNQLLASTKPDKITKSWTITDAQLVSLDDESAVLNYVQSQTSRSGVTARARVIDTFVRRDGRWQIKSEQQTLIR
;
A
#
# COMPACT_ATOMS: atom_id res chain seq x y z
N MET A 1 -31.07 54.56 6.03
CA MET A 1 -32.38 54.87 6.67
C MET A 1 -32.71 53.71 7.60
N LYS A 2 -32.61 54.09 8.88
CA LYS A 2 -33.53 53.78 10.00
C LYS A 2 -33.77 52.28 10.25
N SER A 3 -33.14 51.74 11.33
CA SER A 3 -33.62 51.70 12.75
C SER A 3 -34.80 50.73 12.88
N ILE A 4 -34.81 49.78 13.82
CA ILE A 4 -35.04 49.87 15.27
C ILE A 4 -34.85 48.44 15.83
N LEU A 5 -34.02 48.23 16.74
CA LEU A 5 -34.03 47.89 18.17
C LEU A 5 -35.35 47.27 18.71
N ALA A 6 -35.28 46.10 19.30
CA ALA A 6 -36.10 45.73 20.45
C ALA A 6 -35.39 44.69 21.32
N VAL A 7 -35.06 45.15 22.51
CA VAL A 7 -34.64 44.44 23.70
C VAL A 7 -35.85 43.85 24.40
N ALA A 8 -35.80 42.62 24.85
CA ALA A 8 -36.71 42.14 25.91
C ALA A 8 -35.95 41.13 26.79
N THR A 9 -35.61 41.62 27.95
CA THR A 9 -35.19 40.90 29.16
C THR A 9 -36.40 40.19 29.77
N LEU A 10 -36.28 38.98 30.28
CA LEU A 10 -36.90 38.60 31.56
C LEU A 10 -36.50 37.19 32.04
N MET A 11 -35.84 37.22 33.19
CA MET A 11 -35.98 36.45 34.45
C MET A 11 -35.94 34.95 34.48
N ALA A 12 -34.98 34.54 35.21
CA ALA A 12 -34.70 33.48 36.15
C ALA A 12 -35.89 32.59 36.62
N LEU A 13 -35.64 31.33 36.66
CA LEU A 13 -36.14 30.42 37.72
C LEU A 13 -35.10 29.33 37.99
N LEU A 14 -34.51 29.44 39.18
CA LEU A 14 -33.73 28.40 39.84
C LEU A 14 -34.63 27.20 40.09
N SER A 15 -34.27 26.02 39.57
CA SER A 15 -34.76 24.75 40.05
C SER A 15 -33.55 23.87 40.34
N LEU A 16 -33.22 23.78 41.62
CA LEU A 16 -32.31 22.78 42.17
C LEU A 16 -32.95 21.42 42.05
N CYS A 17 -32.52 20.60 41.15
CA CYS A 17 -32.72 19.16 41.22
C CYS A 17 -31.39 18.49 41.48
N ASN A 18 -31.24 18.03 42.73
CA ASN A 18 -30.23 17.07 43.15
C ASN A 18 -30.37 15.81 42.27
N LEU A 19 -29.42 15.58 41.39
CA LEU A 19 -29.22 14.28 40.79
C LEU A 19 -27.90 13.72 41.32
N SER A 20 -28.03 12.78 42.25
CA SER A 20 -26.95 11.88 42.66
C SER A 20 -26.51 11.11 41.40
N GLU A 21 -25.46 11.59 40.73
CA GLU A 21 -24.80 10.86 39.67
C GLU A 21 -23.98 9.74 40.31
N LYS A 22 -24.55 8.53 40.30
CA LYS A 22 -23.86 7.28 40.62
C LYS A 22 -22.64 7.20 39.69
N LEU A 23 -21.45 7.41 40.26
CA LEU A 23 -20.16 7.06 39.65
C LEU A 23 -20.21 5.59 39.22
N LYS A 24 -20.35 5.37 37.92
CA LYS A 24 -20.15 4.08 37.29
C LYS A 24 -18.65 3.74 37.40
N PRO A 25 -18.29 2.53 37.91
CA PRO A 25 -16.88 2.17 37.97
C PRO A 25 -16.26 2.22 36.59
N GLU A 26 -15.20 3.00 36.44
CA GLU A 26 -14.35 3.04 35.25
C GLU A 26 -13.82 1.63 35.01
N ALA A 27 -14.22 1.04 33.90
CA ALA A 27 -13.75 -0.28 33.48
C ALA A 27 -12.25 -0.15 33.20
N LYS A 28 -11.45 -0.81 34.04
CA LYS A 28 -10.03 -1.02 33.89
C LYS A 28 -9.75 -1.47 32.45
N PRO A 29 -8.83 -0.86 31.69
CA PRO A 29 -8.52 -1.33 30.35
C PRO A 29 -8.06 -2.78 30.43
N SER A 30 -8.78 -3.65 29.74
CA SER A 30 -8.41 -5.05 29.55
C SER A 30 -7.07 -5.08 28.80
N PRO A 31 -6.10 -5.92 29.17
CA PRO A 31 -4.87 -6.04 28.42
C PRO A 31 -5.23 -6.44 26.99
N ASP A 32 -4.82 -5.62 26.03
CA ASP A 32 -5.04 -5.84 24.62
C ASP A 32 -4.58 -7.24 24.24
N LYS A 33 -5.55 -8.08 23.91
CA LYS A 33 -5.32 -9.34 23.22
C LYS A 33 -4.56 -9.00 21.93
N PRO A 34 -3.39 -9.64 21.64
CA PRO A 34 -2.69 -9.37 20.42
C PRO A 34 -3.63 -9.63 19.25
N THR A 35 -4.00 -8.57 18.56
CA THR A 35 -5.03 -8.58 17.54
C THR A 35 -4.54 -9.39 16.34
N ASN A 36 -5.37 -10.24 15.79
CA ASN A 36 -5.19 -10.95 14.52
C ASN A 36 -4.65 -10.06 13.39
N ALA A 37 -4.84 -8.76 13.47
CA ALA A 37 -4.36 -7.75 12.53
C ALA A 37 -2.83 -7.76 12.30
N SER A 38 -2.02 -8.07 13.30
CA SER A 38 -0.55 -8.16 13.14
C SER A 38 -0.15 -9.44 12.39
N THR A 39 -0.80 -10.55 12.69
CA THR A 39 -0.57 -11.84 12.01
C THR A 39 -1.04 -11.75 10.55
N ASP A 40 -2.18 -11.12 10.31
CA ASP A 40 -2.69 -10.92 8.96
C ASP A 40 -1.78 -10.03 8.12
N ARG A 41 -1.24 -8.94 8.68
CA ARG A 41 -0.29 -8.07 7.98
C ARG A 41 0.99 -8.80 7.56
N ASN A 42 1.56 -9.61 8.43
CA ASN A 42 2.76 -10.38 8.11
C ASN A 42 2.49 -11.46 7.05
N ALA A 43 1.35 -12.11 7.12
CA ALA A 43 0.94 -13.09 6.11
C ALA A 43 0.74 -12.43 4.75
N VAL A 44 0.08 -11.26 4.69
CA VAL A 44 -0.09 -10.49 3.45
C VAL A 44 1.25 -10.00 2.93
N LEU A 45 2.14 -9.46 3.78
CA LEU A 45 3.48 -9.06 3.34
C LEU A 45 4.24 -10.21 2.69
N ALA A 46 4.20 -11.40 3.29
CA ALA A 46 4.86 -12.58 2.73
C ALA A 46 4.25 -13.01 1.38
N GLU A 47 2.92 -12.93 1.24
CA GLU A 47 2.21 -13.20 -0.01
C GLU A 47 2.61 -12.20 -1.11
N LEU A 48 2.60 -10.90 -0.81
CA LEU A 48 2.98 -9.86 -1.77
C LEU A 48 4.45 -9.99 -2.20
N LEU A 49 5.36 -10.28 -1.26
CA LEU A 49 6.76 -10.52 -1.60
C LEU A 49 6.94 -11.74 -2.50
N LYS A 50 6.16 -12.80 -2.29
CA LYS A 50 6.17 -13.95 -3.18
C LYS A 50 5.74 -13.55 -4.59
N ILE A 51 4.68 -12.75 -4.72
CA ILE A 51 4.21 -12.23 -6.01
C ILE A 51 5.28 -11.38 -6.69
N GLU A 52 5.97 -10.50 -5.93
CA GLU A 52 7.07 -9.69 -6.46
C GLU A 52 8.24 -10.55 -6.99
N HIS A 53 8.56 -11.62 -6.28
CA HIS A 53 9.56 -12.57 -6.75
C HIS A 53 9.14 -13.25 -8.05
N GLU A 54 7.88 -13.66 -8.17
CA GLU A 54 7.35 -14.30 -9.38
C GLU A 54 7.31 -13.31 -10.56
N ILE A 55 6.88 -12.06 -10.33
CA ILE A 55 6.86 -10.99 -11.35
C ILE A 55 8.27 -10.67 -11.83
N THR A 56 9.21 -10.46 -10.91
CA THR A 56 10.61 -10.18 -11.26
C THR A 56 11.20 -11.30 -12.08
N GLN A 57 11.01 -12.55 -11.64
CA GLN A 57 11.51 -13.71 -12.39
C GLN A 57 10.85 -13.86 -13.74
N ALA A 58 9.52 -13.67 -13.84
CA ALA A 58 8.79 -13.69 -15.09
C ALA A 58 9.28 -12.59 -16.06
N SER A 59 9.51 -11.40 -15.55
CA SER A 59 10.06 -10.27 -16.30
C SER A 59 11.44 -10.60 -16.88
N LEU A 60 12.34 -11.15 -16.07
CA LEU A 60 13.67 -11.57 -16.51
C LEU A 60 13.64 -12.71 -17.54
N ASN A 61 12.67 -13.61 -17.44
CA ASN A 61 12.51 -14.73 -18.35
C ASN A 61 11.73 -14.36 -19.63
N GLY A 62 11.05 -13.20 -19.66
CA GLY A 62 10.11 -12.86 -20.73
C GLY A 62 8.82 -13.67 -20.67
N ASP A 63 8.40 -14.14 -19.48
CA ASP A 63 7.18 -14.91 -19.28
C ASP A 63 5.97 -13.97 -19.17
N LEU A 64 5.36 -13.71 -20.34
CA LEU A 64 4.21 -12.81 -20.45
C LEU A 64 2.96 -13.38 -19.77
N SER A 65 2.83 -14.71 -19.65
CA SER A 65 1.64 -15.34 -19.07
C SER A 65 1.57 -15.09 -17.56
N THR A 66 2.69 -15.26 -16.88
CA THR A 66 2.81 -14.96 -15.45
C THR A 66 2.61 -13.46 -15.19
N LEU A 67 3.24 -12.60 -15.99
CA LEU A 67 3.04 -11.15 -15.88
C LEU A 67 1.56 -10.76 -16.09
N ALA A 68 0.90 -11.30 -17.12
CA ALA A 68 -0.51 -11.00 -17.38
C ALA A 68 -1.44 -11.38 -16.22
N THR A 69 -1.06 -12.38 -15.42
CA THR A 69 -1.81 -12.83 -14.25
C THR A 69 -1.73 -11.85 -13.09
N TYR A 70 -0.53 -11.32 -12.83
CA TYR A 70 -0.28 -10.46 -11.66
C TYR A 70 -0.42 -8.96 -11.93
N ILE A 71 -0.38 -8.53 -13.19
CA ILE A 71 -0.57 -7.13 -13.57
C ILE A 71 -2.06 -6.86 -13.82
N ALA A 72 -2.64 -5.89 -13.11
CA ALA A 72 -4.03 -5.49 -13.27
C ALA A 72 -4.30 -4.88 -14.66
N ASP A 73 -5.52 -5.00 -15.18
CA ASP A 73 -5.86 -4.48 -16.51
C ASP A 73 -5.77 -2.95 -16.59
N ASP A 74 -6.02 -2.27 -15.45
CA ASP A 74 -5.88 -0.82 -15.29
C ASP A 74 -4.52 -0.39 -14.72
N TYR A 75 -3.49 -1.22 -14.91
CA TYR A 75 -2.13 -0.95 -14.44
C TYR A 75 -1.55 0.33 -15.06
N SER A 76 -0.81 1.06 -14.24
CA SER A 76 0.02 2.19 -14.64
C SER A 76 1.34 2.15 -13.86
N GLY A 77 2.44 1.92 -14.55
CA GLY A 77 3.79 1.89 -13.96
C GLY A 77 4.69 2.97 -14.50
N ALA A 78 5.63 3.42 -13.69
CA ALA A 78 6.71 4.32 -14.08
C ALA A 78 8.06 3.71 -13.69
N GLY A 79 8.86 3.40 -14.69
CA GLY A 79 10.21 2.87 -14.51
C GLY A 79 11.22 3.93 -14.03
N VAL A 80 12.45 3.50 -13.79
CA VAL A 80 13.56 4.37 -13.32
C VAL A 80 13.92 5.50 -14.30
N ASP A 81 13.50 5.41 -15.54
CA ASP A 81 13.67 6.45 -16.58
C ASP A 81 12.50 7.46 -16.58
N GLY A 82 11.53 7.31 -15.68
CA GLY A 82 10.35 8.16 -15.55
C GLY A 82 9.28 7.95 -16.62
N ARG A 83 9.44 6.96 -17.49
CA ARG A 83 8.46 6.66 -18.53
C ARG A 83 7.32 5.86 -17.95
N SER A 84 6.10 6.33 -18.16
CA SER A 84 4.90 5.60 -17.77
C SER A 84 4.50 4.59 -18.83
N GLN A 85 4.00 3.44 -18.40
CA GLN A 85 3.47 2.39 -19.26
C GLN A 85 2.24 1.73 -18.65
N ASN A 86 1.31 1.35 -19.50
CA ASN A 86 0.18 0.51 -19.11
C ASN A 86 0.51 -0.98 -19.28
N LYS A 87 -0.40 -1.87 -18.86
CA LYS A 87 -0.23 -3.34 -18.95
C LYS A 87 0.17 -3.80 -20.37
N ASN A 88 -0.53 -3.34 -21.39
CA ASN A 88 -0.26 -3.77 -22.76
C ASN A 88 1.13 -3.33 -23.23
N GLN A 89 1.55 -2.12 -22.86
CA GLN A 89 2.89 -1.61 -23.16
C GLN A 89 3.97 -2.37 -22.41
N LEU A 90 3.74 -2.67 -21.12
CA LEU A 90 4.64 -3.50 -20.31
C LEU A 90 4.83 -4.87 -20.95
N LEU A 91 3.74 -5.59 -21.25
CA LEU A 91 3.81 -6.92 -21.87
C LEU A 91 4.48 -6.87 -23.23
N ALA A 92 4.16 -5.89 -24.07
CA ALA A 92 4.76 -5.74 -25.42
C ALA A 92 6.26 -5.43 -25.37
N SER A 93 6.74 -4.73 -24.35
CA SER A 93 8.15 -4.37 -24.16
C SER A 93 8.98 -5.45 -23.48
N THR A 94 8.35 -6.35 -22.71
CA THR A 94 9.03 -7.40 -21.95
C THR A 94 9.67 -8.43 -22.88
N LYS A 95 10.95 -8.69 -22.67
CA LYS A 95 11.75 -9.68 -23.40
C LYS A 95 12.70 -10.38 -22.43
N PRO A 96 13.14 -11.61 -22.71
CA PRO A 96 14.12 -12.29 -21.88
C PRO A 96 15.37 -11.43 -21.65
N ASP A 97 15.71 -11.23 -20.39
CA ASP A 97 16.88 -10.48 -19.98
C ASP A 97 18.14 -11.35 -20.09
N LYS A 98 19.13 -10.83 -20.79
CA LYS A 98 20.46 -11.49 -20.96
C LYS A 98 21.56 -10.81 -20.16
N ILE A 99 21.26 -9.72 -19.48
CA ILE A 99 22.23 -8.85 -18.81
C ILE A 99 22.31 -9.15 -17.32
N THR A 100 21.19 -9.34 -16.66
CA THR A 100 21.12 -9.58 -15.21
C THR A 100 21.75 -10.93 -14.85
N LYS A 101 22.67 -10.92 -13.88
CA LYS A 101 23.29 -12.10 -13.27
C LYS A 101 22.52 -12.54 -12.02
N SER A 102 22.16 -11.57 -11.18
CA SER A 102 21.44 -11.81 -9.93
C SER A 102 20.60 -10.59 -9.54
N TRP A 103 19.60 -10.83 -8.71
CA TRP A 103 18.76 -9.78 -8.15
C TRP A 103 18.30 -10.13 -6.74
N THR A 104 17.94 -9.12 -5.96
CA THR A 104 17.42 -9.27 -4.59
C THR A 104 16.37 -8.21 -4.29
N ILE A 105 15.44 -8.54 -3.39
CA ILE A 105 14.53 -7.61 -2.74
C ILE A 105 14.93 -7.49 -1.28
N THR A 106 15.06 -6.26 -0.78
CA THR A 106 15.39 -5.93 0.62
C THR A 106 14.53 -4.79 1.12
N ASP A 107 14.56 -4.54 2.42
CA ASP A 107 13.90 -3.39 3.08
C ASP A 107 12.39 -3.31 2.79
N ALA A 108 11.74 -4.47 2.64
CA ALA A 108 10.34 -4.55 2.31
C ALA A 108 9.45 -4.12 3.49
N GLN A 109 8.53 -3.23 3.21
CA GLN A 109 7.58 -2.69 4.18
C GLN A 109 6.18 -2.60 3.58
N LEU A 110 5.20 -3.16 4.26
CA LEU A 110 3.80 -2.97 3.96
C LEU A 110 3.36 -1.62 4.54
N VAL A 111 3.29 -0.59 3.68
CA VAL A 111 3.01 0.79 4.06
C VAL A 111 1.54 0.95 4.46
N SER A 112 0.63 0.41 3.64
CA SER A 112 -0.80 0.36 3.93
C SER A 112 -1.38 -0.99 3.57
N LEU A 113 -2.47 -1.35 4.24
CA LEU A 113 -3.24 -2.56 4.00
C LEU A 113 -4.70 -2.32 4.41
N ASP A 114 -5.61 -2.60 3.49
CA ASP A 114 -7.03 -2.81 3.73
C ASP A 114 -7.51 -4.11 3.06
N ASP A 115 -8.82 -4.35 3.04
CA ASP A 115 -9.38 -5.61 2.53
C ASP A 115 -9.15 -5.81 1.02
N GLU A 116 -9.04 -4.72 0.26
CA GLU A 116 -8.98 -4.74 -1.21
C GLU A 116 -7.72 -4.12 -1.79
N SER A 117 -6.90 -3.46 -0.96
CA SER A 117 -5.68 -2.82 -1.42
C SER A 117 -4.51 -2.92 -0.44
N ALA A 118 -3.30 -2.86 -0.97
CA ALA A 118 -2.07 -2.83 -0.19
C ALA A 118 -1.01 -1.99 -0.91
N VAL A 119 -0.16 -1.31 -0.13
CA VAL A 119 1.01 -0.61 -0.67
C VAL A 119 2.26 -1.23 -0.09
N LEU A 120 3.10 -1.76 -0.96
CA LEU A 120 4.39 -2.34 -0.64
C LEU A 120 5.52 -1.40 -1.10
N ASN A 121 6.48 -1.14 -0.21
CA ASN A 121 7.70 -0.39 -0.51
C ASN A 121 8.89 -1.32 -0.25
N TYR A 122 9.82 -1.38 -1.20
CA TYR A 122 11.02 -2.20 -1.05
C TYR A 122 12.20 -1.65 -1.86
N VAL A 123 13.36 -2.24 -1.68
CA VAL A 123 14.54 -1.97 -2.51
C VAL A 123 14.82 -3.19 -3.37
N GLN A 124 14.81 -2.99 -4.68
CA GLN A 124 15.27 -3.98 -5.64
C GLN A 124 16.71 -3.67 -6.03
N SER A 125 17.57 -4.68 -6.00
CA SER A 125 18.94 -4.59 -6.48
C SER A 125 19.14 -5.59 -7.61
N GLN A 126 19.74 -5.16 -8.71
CA GLN A 126 20.07 -6.02 -9.84
C GLN A 126 21.55 -5.89 -10.16
N THR A 127 22.26 -7.02 -10.22
CA THR A 127 23.66 -7.09 -10.58
C THR A 127 23.80 -7.67 -11.98
N SER A 128 24.44 -6.94 -12.87
CA SER A 128 24.70 -7.39 -14.23
C SER A 128 25.83 -8.43 -14.30
N ARG A 129 25.93 -9.13 -15.42
CA ARG A 129 27.04 -10.06 -15.71
C ARG A 129 28.41 -9.37 -15.75
N SER A 130 28.45 -8.06 -16.02
CA SER A 130 29.67 -7.25 -15.92
C SER A 130 30.04 -6.83 -14.50
N GLY A 131 29.22 -7.17 -13.48
CA GLY A 131 29.47 -6.84 -12.07
C GLY A 131 28.89 -5.48 -11.64
N VAL A 132 28.23 -4.74 -12.51
CA VAL A 132 27.59 -3.47 -12.13
C VAL A 132 26.29 -3.75 -11.40
N THR A 133 26.11 -3.13 -10.23
CA THR A 133 24.87 -3.22 -9.45
C THR A 133 24.10 -1.91 -9.53
N ALA A 134 22.85 -1.99 -9.94
CA ALA A 134 21.86 -0.91 -9.86
C ALA A 134 20.87 -1.21 -8.74
N ARG A 135 20.43 -0.17 -8.03
CA ARG A 135 19.42 -0.27 -6.95
C ARG A 135 18.31 0.71 -7.21
N ALA A 136 17.10 0.27 -7.01
CA ALA A 136 15.92 1.11 -7.09
C ALA A 136 15.03 0.92 -5.86
N ARG A 137 14.44 2.02 -5.39
CA ARG A 137 13.27 1.96 -4.52
C ARG A 137 12.06 1.73 -5.39
N VAL A 138 11.25 0.78 -5.00
CA VAL A 138 10.02 0.41 -5.69
C VAL A 138 8.85 0.62 -4.73
N ILE A 139 7.78 1.22 -5.22
CA ILE A 139 6.52 1.38 -4.51
C ILE A 139 5.44 0.79 -5.40
N ASP A 140 4.83 -0.29 -4.92
CA ASP A 140 3.76 -0.97 -5.61
C ASP A 140 2.44 -0.84 -4.87
N THR A 141 1.40 -0.50 -5.61
CA THR A 141 0.03 -0.58 -5.12
C THR A 141 -0.61 -1.83 -5.68
N PHE A 142 -0.97 -2.72 -4.78
CA PHE A 142 -1.73 -3.92 -5.09
C PHE A 142 -3.22 -3.66 -4.92
N VAL A 143 -4.01 -4.35 -5.73
CA VAL A 143 -5.47 -4.47 -5.56
C VAL A 143 -5.86 -5.94 -5.53
N ARG A 144 -6.89 -6.25 -4.75
CA ARG A 144 -7.43 -7.61 -4.66
C ARG A 144 -8.65 -7.72 -5.56
N ARG A 145 -8.56 -8.59 -6.57
CA ARG A 145 -9.66 -8.85 -7.53
C ARG A 145 -9.85 -10.35 -7.68
N ASP A 146 -11.07 -10.79 -7.56
CA ASP A 146 -11.41 -12.22 -7.65
C ASP A 146 -10.56 -13.09 -6.70
N GLY A 147 -10.32 -12.55 -5.48
CA GLY A 147 -9.54 -13.20 -4.43
C GLY A 147 -8.02 -13.21 -4.65
N ARG A 148 -7.49 -12.55 -5.68
CA ARG A 148 -6.07 -12.51 -6.01
C ARG A 148 -5.51 -11.10 -5.95
N TRP A 149 -4.28 -10.96 -5.46
CA TRP A 149 -3.54 -9.71 -5.52
C TRP A 149 -2.96 -9.48 -6.92
N GLN A 150 -3.12 -8.26 -7.42
CA GLN A 150 -2.55 -7.80 -8.69
C GLN A 150 -1.94 -6.42 -8.49
N ILE A 151 -0.82 -6.12 -9.16
CA ILE A 151 -0.22 -4.79 -9.17
C ILE A 151 -1.07 -3.87 -10.05
N LYS A 152 -1.57 -2.80 -9.44
CA LYS A 152 -2.31 -1.73 -10.12
C LYS A 152 -1.40 -0.56 -10.50
N SER A 153 -0.43 -0.24 -9.65
CA SER A 153 0.57 0.77 -10.00
C SER A 153 1.94 0.42 -9.46
N GLU A 154 2.97 0.81 -10.18
CA GLU A 154 4.38 0.66 -9.81
C GLU A 154 5.10 1.99 -10.03
N GLN A 155 5.96 2.35 -9.08
CA GLN A 155 6.88 3.47 -9.23
C GLN A 155 8.28 3.06 -8.83
N GLN A 156 9.24 3.25 -9.73
CA GLN A 156 10.65 2.95 -9.48
C GLN A 156 11.49 4.23 -9.45
N THR A 157 12.39 4.32 -8.47
CA THR A 157 13.32 5.46 -8.32
C THR A 157 14.72 4.93 -8.05
N LEU A 158 15.70 5.32 -8.86
CA LEU A 158 17.10 4.92 -8.66
C LEU A 158 17.62 5.45 -7.31
N ILE A 159 18.30 4.57 -6.58
CA ILE A 159 19.06 4.91 -5.38
C ILE A 159 20.53 5.08 -5.79
N ARG A 160 21.08 6.24 -5.48
CA ARG A 160 22.50 6.57 -5.70
C ARG A 160 23.34 6.21 -4.47
#